data_779116880fb42c3e785273b7dcb223ea
#
_entry.id   779116880fb42c3e785273b7dcb223ea
#
_cell.length_a   1.000
_cell.length_b   1.000
_cell.length_c   1.000
_cell.angle_alpha   90.00
_cell.angle_beta   90.00
_cell.angle_gamma   90.00
#
_symmetry.space_group_name_H-M   'P 1'
#
loop_
_entity.id
_entity.type
_entity.pdbx_description
1 polymer ?
#
loop_
_entity_poly.entity_id
_entity_poly.type
_entity_poly.pdbx_seq_one_letter_code
_entity_poly.pdbx_strand_id
1 'polypeptide(L)'
;MRKLKLSVLFFLLTSFYCFGQQAKYVFYFIGDGMGPAHVATTEAYLAATEDEIGFQKLSFTNFPATGFATTYAENRLITGSAAAGTALAAGQKTTINTIGMNADRSKNFKSIAEEARDNGFKVGIISSVSIDHATPASFYAHQPTRSMYYEISLDLPKSGFDFFGGGGFADPYKDNSVSTSVFEIAGLSGYTITSTRAAFDSLQPGHGKIIAMGTKLESSGALPYAIDQNDADIPLEEFVDKAIAILDNENGFFIVCEEGKIDWAAHANDGASVIQNVISLSMSVEEALEFYYQHPDETLIVVTADHETGGLSMGSSRMKYDSDLKLLGKQKISFQNFSYLVDSVLVKKGEDKPTFEFVMGLVDAYFGLGGTNGSPLSEEELEIFYQAYLHSIGEVSSLNGINYGGYNPIAVTTTDILNQRAGIGWNSYSHTALPVPVFAIGVGHEMFNGYYDNTDIPKKIAEIMGMQNWSSGELK
;
A
#
# COMPACT_ATOMS: atom_id res chain seq x y z
N MET A 1 54.20 48.51 -47.00
CA MET A 1 54.04 47.12 -46.63
C MET A 1 53.53 47.06 -45.20
N ARG A 2 52.22 46.88 -45.04
CA ARG A 2 51.54 46.73 -43.70
C ARG A 2 51.49 45.25 -43.36
N LYS A 3 52.14 44.82 -42.30
CA LYS A 3 52.05 43.45 -41.76
C LYS A 3 50.72 43.27 -41.05
N LEU A 4 49.86 42.41 -41.56
CA LEU A 4 48.62 41.95 -40.95
C LEU A 4 48.97 40.91 -39.86
N LYS A 5 48.71 41.24 -38.58
CA LYS A 5 48.80 40.28 -37.48
C LYS A 5 47.51 39.51 -37.41
N LEU A 6 47.53 38.23 -37.73
CA LEU A 6 46.44 37.29 -37.59
C LEU A 6 46.40 36.81 -36.12
N SER A 7 45.44 37.29 -35.34
CA SER A 7 45.20 36.77 -33.98
C SER A 7 44.26 35.56 -34.08
N VAL A 8 44.78 34.40 -33.84
CA VAL A 8 44.00 33.17 -33.72
C VAL A 8 43.39 33.13 -32.30
N LEU A 9 42.09 33.35 -32.23
CA LEU A 9 41.30 33.22 -30.98
C LEU A 9 40.98 31.72 -30.80
N PHE A 10 41.67 31.07 -29.87
CA PHE A 10 41.41 29.67 -29.47
C PHE A 10 40.16 29.68 -28.58
N PHE A 11 39.01 29.30 -29.13
CA PHE A 11 37.81 29.01 -28.35
C PHE A 11 37.99 27.62 -27.70
N LEU A 12 38.33 27.60 -26.43
CA LEU A 12 38.23 26.38 -25.59
C LEU A 12 36.71 26.12 -25.39
N LEU A 13 36.17 25.22 -26.21
CA LEU A 13 34.90 24.55 -25.92
C LEU A 13 35.12 23.60 -24.70
N THR A 14 34.95 24.12 -23.49
CA THR A 14 34.74 23.29 -22.34
C THR A 14 33.32 22.70 -22.51
N SER A 15 33.29 21.44 -22.96
CA SER A 15 32.09 20.62 -22.85
C SER A 15 31.81 20.47 -21.36
N PHE A 16 30.91 21.29 -20.83
CA PHE A 16 30.26 20.96 -19.57
C PHE A 16 29.44 19.69 -19.84
N TYR A 17 29.98 18.54 -19.47
CA TYR A 17 29.16 17.39 -19.20
C TYR A 17 28.24 17.82 -18.05
N CYS A 18 27.02 18.21 -18.39
CA CYS A 18 25.95 18.29 -17.43
C CYS A 18 25.70 16.84 -16.99
N PHE A 19 26.40 16.38 -15.98
CA PHE A 19 25.95 15.22 -15.24
C PHE A 19 24.58 15.63 -14.72
N GLY A 20 23.52 14.98 -15.19
CA GLY A 20 22.19 15.18 -14.66
C GLY A 20 22.28 15.05 -13.13
N GLN A 21 21.62 15.93 -12.43
CA GLN A 21 21.55 15.88 -10.97
C GLN A 21 21.04 14.49 -10.57
N GLN A 22 21.76 13.79 -9.69
CA GLN A 22 21.38 12.45 -9.22
C GLN A 22 20.55 12.58 -7.95
N ALA A 23 19.54 11.75 -7.80
CA ALA A 23 18.79 11.67 -6.55
C ALA A 23 19.65 10.95 -5.49
N LYS A 24 19.84 11.64 -4.39
CA LYS A 24 20.48 11.15 -3.17
C LYS A 24 19.47 10.54 -2.20
N TYR A 25 18.25 11.05 -2.21
CA TYR A 25 17.15 10.62 -1.36
C TYR A 25 16.00 10.16 -2.25
N VAL A 26 15.57 8.94 -2.07
CA VAL A 26 14.47 8.37 -2.86
C VAL A 26 13.39 7.82 -1.93
N PHE A 27 12.16 8.26 -2.19
CA PHE A 27 10.95 7.72 -1.61
C PHE A 27 10.14 7.02 -2.70
N TYR A 28 9.80 5.77 -2.46
CA TYR A 28 9.02 4.96 -3.37
C TYR A 28 7.76 4.45 -2.66
N PHE A 29 6.65 5.13 -2.88
CA PHE A 29 5.35 4.81 -2.28
C PHE A 29 4.56 3.88 -3.19
N ILE A 30 3.94 2.85 -2.59
CA ILE A 30 3.13 1.85 -3.29
C ILE A 30 1.80 1.71 -2.54
N GLY A 31 0.69 2.13 -3.18
CA GLY A 31 -0.66 1.80 -2.72
C GLY A 31 -1.05 0.44 -3.29
N ASP A 32 -1.00 -0.62 -2.49
CA ASP A 32 -1.38 -1.97 -2.94
C ASP A 32 -2.85 -1.95 -3.39
N GLY A 33 -3.12 -2.39 -4.61
CA GLY A 33 -4.46 -2.40 -5.17
C GLY A 33 -5.02 -1.04 -5.62
N MET A 34 -4.26 0.05 -5.49
CA MET A 34 -4.71 1.43 -5.72
C MET A 34 -4.79 1.80 -7.21
N GLY A 35 -5.92 1.53 -7.84
CA GLY A 35 -6.19 2.00 -9.20
C GLY A 35 -6.60 3.48 -9.27
N PRO A 36 -6.74 4.04 -10.50
CA PRO A 36 -7.12 5.43 -10.70
C PRO A 36 -8.44 5.83 -10.05
N ALA A 37 -9.42 4.91 -10.01
CA ALA A 37 -10.72 5.17 -9.40
C ALA A 37 -10.64 5.29 -7.88
N HIS A 38 -9.72 4.58 -7.21
CA HIS A 38 -9.49 4.69 -5.77
C HIS A 38 -9.00 6.10 -5.41
N VAL A 39 -8.02 6.61 -6.15
CA VAL A 39 -7.50 7.97 -6.01
C VAL A 39 -8.61 8.99 -6.24
N ALA A 40 -9.31 8.91 -7.38
CA ALA A 40 -10.34 9.87 -7.75
C ALA A 40 -11.55 9.85 -6.78
N THR A 41 -11.97 8.66 -6.31
CA THR A 41 -13.06 8.55 -5.33
C THR A 41 -12.67 9.20 -4.00
N THR A 42 -11.42 9.04 -3.57
CA THR A 42 -10.92 9.68 -2.34
C THR A 42 -10.91 11.20 -2.48
N GLU A 43 -10.40 11.75 -3.58
CA GLU A 43 -10.42 13.19 -3.84
C GLU A 43 -11.85 13.76 -3.90
N ALA A 44 -12.77 13.03 -4.54
CA ALA A 44 -14.18 13.43 -4.61
C ALA A 44 -14.87 13.35 -3.25
N TYR A 45 -14.54 12.35 -2.42
CA TYR A 45 -15.02 12.25 -1.04
C TYR A 45 -14.56 13.44 -0.20
N LEU A 46 -13.27 13.80 -0.27
CA LEU A 46 -12.72 14.95 0.46
C LEU A 46 -13.44 16.24 0.07
N ALA A 47 -13.64 16.51 -1.22
CA ALA A 47 -14.42 17.67 -1.66
C ALA A 47 -15.86 17.63 -1.13
N ALA A 48 -16.50 16.45 -1.18
CA ALA A 48 -17.88 16.30 -0.67
C ALA A 48 -17.97 16.57 0.83
N THR A 49 -16.97 16.26 1.66
CA THR A 49 -16.99 16.56 3.10
C THR A 49 -16.99 18.06 3.39
N GLU A 50 -16.49 18.88 2.47
CA GLU A 50 -16.51 20.36 2.54
C GLU A 50 -17.71 20.99 1.82
N ASP A 51 -18.72 20.19 1.47
CA ASP A 51 -19.91 20.63 0.69
C ASP A 51 -19.57 21.12 -0.74
N GLU A 52 -18.46 20.68 -1.29
CA GLU A 52 -18.01 21.04 -2.64
C GLU A 52 -18.27 19.93 -3.67
N ILE A 53 -18.59 20.32 -4.92
CA ILE A 53 -18.61 19.40 -6.05
C ILE A 53 -17.28 19.52 -6.78
N GLY A 54 -16.50 18.41 -6.76
CA GLY A 54 -15.18 18.40 -7.40
C GLY A 54 -14.24 17.38 -6.80
N PHE A 55 -12.95 17.68 -6.85
CA PHE A 55 -11.87 16.80 -6.40
C PHE A 55 -10.88 17.62 -5.56
N GLN A 56 -10.85 17.37 -4.27
CA GLN A 56 -9.82 17.93 -3.40
C GLN A 56 -8.55 17.09 -3.52
N LYS A 57 -7.47 17.74 -3.94
CA LYS A 57 -6.22 17.05 -4.26
C LYS A 57 -5.57 16.37 -3.06
N LEU A 58 -5.14 15.13 -3.26
CA LEU A 58 -4.20 14.44 -2.38
C LEU A 58 -2.79 15.02 -2.55
N SER A 59 -1.92 14.81 -1.58
CA SER A 59 -0.56 15.34 -1.55
C SER A 59 0.23 15.05 -2.84
N PHE A 60 0.03 13.86 -3.42
CA PHE A 60 0.78 13.39 -4.57
C PHE A 60 0.10 13.64 -5.93
N THR A 61 -1.20 13.95 -5.98
CA THR A 61 -1.89 14.15 -7.27
C THR A 61 -1.62 15.52 -7.91
N ASN A 62 -0.93 16.41 -7.19
CA ASN A 62 -0.39 17.68 -7.71
C ASN A 62 1.05 17.56 -8.23
N PHE A 63 1.65 16.38 -8.23
CA PHE A 63 3.02 16.21 -8.70
C PHE A 63 3.15 16.56 -10.19
N PRO A 64 4.29 17.14 -10.60
CA PRO A 64 4.46 17.64 -11.96
C PRO A 64 4.52 16.54 -13.03
N ALA A 65 4.89 15.32 -12.66
CA ALA A 65 4.87 14.18 -13.57
C ALA A 65 3.70 13.24 -13.25
N THR A 66 2.98 12.84 -14.30
CA THR A 66 1.91 11.85 -14.22
C THR A 66 2.01 10.86 -15.37
N GLY A 67 1.97 9.58 -15.04
CA GLY A 67 1.97 8.49 -16.01
C GLY A 67 1.05 7.35 -15.59
N PHE A 68 1.03 6.31 -16.42
CA PHE A 68 0.33 5.05 -16.16
C PHE A 68 1.23 3.87 -16.45
N ALA A 69 1.14 2.83 -15.63
CA ALA A 69 1.89 1.61 -15.81
C ALA A 69 0.97 0.38 -15.96
N THR A 70 1.33 -0.52 -16.90
CA THR A 70 0.72 -1.85 -16.99
C THR A 70 1.32 -2.78 -15.96
N THR A 71 0.52 -3.72 -15.43
CA THR A 71 0.90 -4.50 -14.24
C THR A 71 0.90 -6.02 -14.45
N TYR A 72 0.65 -6.51 -15.67
CA TYR A 72 0.53 -7.94 -15.96
C TYR A 72 1.73 -8.76 -15.45
N ALA A 73 1.46 -10.00 -15.03
CA ALA A 73 2.49 -10.98 -14.67
C ALA A 73 2.98 -11.75 -15.89
N GLU A 74 4.16 -12.38 -15.82
CA GLU A 74 4.75 -13.17 -16.93
C GLU A 74 3.78 -14.20 -17.52
N ASN A 75 2.92 -14.78 -16.70
CA ASN A 75 2.01 -15.86 -17.10
C ASN A 75 0.52 -15.49 -17.08
N ARG A 76 0.13 -14.24 -16.76
CA ARG A 76 -1.28 -13.82 -16.66
C ARG A 76 -1.44 -12.32 -16.87
N LEU A 77 -2.57 -11.93 -17.49
CA LEU A 77 -2.95 -10.54 -17.67
C LEU A 77 -3.25 -9.85 -16.32
N ILE A 78 -3.98 -10.53 -15.42
CA ILE A 78 -4.28 -10.04 -14.08
C ILE A 78 -3.17 -10.56 -13.16
N THR A 79 -2.45 -9.64 -12.54
CA THR A 79 -1.33 -9.91 -11.63
C THR A 79 -1.79 -10.12 -10.19
N GLY A 80 -0.84 -10.37 -9.32
CA GLY A 80 -0.97 -10.30 -7.87
C GLY A 80 0.28 -9.69 -7.26
N SER A 81 0.21 -9.23 -6.02
CA SER A 81 1.21 -8.41 -5.33
C SER A 81 2.64 -8.99 -5.38
N ALA A 82 2.80 -10.33 -5.32
CA ALA A 82 4.12 -10.95 -5.40
C ALA A 82 4.82 -10.71 -6.76
N ALA A 83 4.10 -10.95 -7.87
CA ALA A 83 4.64 -10.76 -9.21
C ALA A 83 4.76 -9.27 -9.56
N ALA A 84 3.80 -8.46 -9.15
CA ALA A 84 3.81 -7.01 -9.36
C ALA A 84 4.87 -6.32 -8.50
N GLY A 85 4.97 -6.66 -7.21
CA GLY A 85 6.03 -6.19 -6.32
C GLY A 85 7.41 -6.58 -6.82
N THR A 86 7.58 -7.82 -7.32
CA THR A 86 8.85 -8.24 -7.96
C THR A 86 9.16 -7.37 -9.20
N ALA A 87 8.16 -7.03 -10.01
CA ALA A 87 8.38 -6.15 -11.16
C ALA A 87 8.80 -4.73 -10.72
N LEU A 88 8.16 -4.19 -9.67
CA LEU A 88 8.48 -2.88 -9.08
C LEU A 88 9.84 -2.88 -8.35
N ALA A 89 10.27 -4.02 -7.80
CA ALA A 89 11.52 -4.14 -7.10
C ALA A 89 12.71 -4.47 -8.01
N ALA A 90 12.52 -5.37 -8.99
CA ALA A 90 13.62 -5.93 -9.78
C ALA A 90 13.63 -5.47 -11.26
N GLY A 91 12.58 -4.76 -11.72
CA GLY A 91 12.47 -4.36 -13.12
C GLY A 91 12.32 -5.54 -14.10
N GLN A 92 11.83 -6.67 -13.60
CA GLN A 92 11.64 -7.92 -14.34
C GLN A 92 10.27 -8.53 -14.02
N LYS A 93 9.63 -9.11 -15.05
CA LYS A 93 8.40 -9.89 -14.84
C LYS A 93 8.72 -11.25 -14.23
N THR A 94 7.76 -11.75 -13.44
CA THR A 94 7.77 -13.11 -12.92
C THR A 94 6.36 -13.71 -12.92
N THR A 95 6.25 -14.98 -12.53
CA THR A 95 4.95 -15.68 -12.44
C THR A 95 4.24 -15.36 -11.13
N ILE A 96 2.93 -15.50 -11.14
CA ILE A 96 2.08 -15.31 -9.95
C ILE A 96 2.66 -16.02 -8.71
N ASN A 97 2.59 -15.35 -7.57
CA ASN A 97 3.05 -15.78 -6.24
C ASN A 97 4.56 -15.87 -6.06
N THR A 98 5.37 -15.62 -7.07
CA THR A 98 6.85 -15.66 -6.97
C THR A 98 7.40 -14.35 -6.41
N ILE A 99 8.30 -14.43 -5.44
CA ILE A 99 8.95 -13.28 -4.78
C ILE A 99 10.41 -13.19 -5.21
N GLY A 100 10.82 -12.08 -5.84
CA GLY A 100 12.21 -11.75 -6.13
C GLY A 100 12.98 -12.77 -6.98
N MET A 101 12.28 -13.61 -7.74
CA MET A 101 12.87 -14.66 -8.59
C MET A 101 12.31 -14.61 -10.00
N ASN A 102 13.05 -15.21 -10.96
CA ASN A 102 12.58 -15.38 -12.33
C ASN A 102 11.37 -16.34 -12.44
N ALA A 103 10.75 -16.38 -13.61
CA ALA A 103 9.48 -17.09 -13.85
C ALA A 103 9.55 -18.60 -13.57
N ASP A 104 10.68 -19.24 -13.80
CA ASP A 104 10.91 -20.66 -13.52
C ASP A 104 11.44 -20.94 -12.11
N ARG A 105 11.64 -19.89 -11.29
CA ARG A 105 12.08 -19.94 -9.88
C ARG A 105 13.47 -20.53 -9.69
N SER A 106 14.30 -20.49 -10.73
CA SER A 106 15.69 -21.03 -10.70
C SER A 106 16.74 -20.02 -10.32
N LYS A 107 16.41 -18.72 -10.40
CA LYS A 107 17.37 -17.63 -10.18
C LYS A 107 16.72 -16.47 -9.44
N ASN A 108 17.47 -15.89 -8.52
CA ASN A 108 17.07 -14.69 -7.80
C ASN A 108 17.33 -13.45 -8.67
N PHE A 109 16.43 -12.48 -8.58
CA PHE A 109 16.64 -11.14 -9.11
C PHE A 109 17.24 -10.23 -8.04
N LYS A 110 18.15 -9.36 -8.42
CA LYS A 110 18.63 -8.30 -7.52
C LYS A 110 17.65 -7.12 -7.53
N SER A 111 17.06 -6.82 -6.40
CA SER A 111 16.17 -5.68 -6.26
C SER A 111 16.93 -4.35 -6.33
N ILE A 112 16.20 -3.26 -6.64
CA ILE A 112 16.73 -1.90 -6.59
C ILE A 112 17.13 -1.49 -5.17
N ALA A 113 16.43 -2.01 -4.15
CA ALA A 113 16.77 -1.78 -2.74
C ALA A 113 18.11 -2.44 -2.35
N GLU A 114 18.37 -3.67 -2.84
CA GLU A 114 19.66 -4.33 -2.67
C GLU A 114 20.77 -3.62 -3.43
N GLU A 115 20.48 -3.11 -4.64
CA GLU A 115 21.45 -2.30 -5.39
C GLU A 115 21.75 -0.97 -4.67
N ALA A 116 20.73 -0.30 -4.12
CA ALA A 116 20.92 0.92 -3.34
C ALA A 116 21.83 0.68 -2.12
N ARG A 117 21.55 -0.39 -1.34
CA ARG A 117 22.43 -0.81 -0.23
C ARG A 117 23.87 -1.04 -0.69
N ASP A 118 24.06 -1.75 -1.79
CA ASP A 118 25.40 -2.09 -2.30
C ASP A 118 26.16 -0.86 -2.83
N ASN A 119 25.43 0.21 -3.20
CA ASN A 119 25.99 1.52 -3.54
C ASN A 119 26.14 2.45 -2.31
N GLY A 120 25.88 1.97 -1.09
CA GLY A 120 26.15 2.69 0.15
C GLY A 120 25.00 3.57 0.64
N PHE A 121 23.82 3.50 0.02
CA PHE A 121 22.62 4.13 0.53
C PHE A 121 22.08 3.34 1.73
N LYS A 122 21.51 4.02 2.70
CA LYS A 122 20.69 3.35 3.71
C LYS A 122 19.35 2.96 3.11
N VAL A 123 18.80 1.83 3.56
CA VAL A 123 17.55 1.30 3.03
C VAL A 123 16.52 1.13 4.12
N GLY A 124 15.30 1.63 3.87
CA GLY A 124 14.12 1.45 4.71
C GLY A 124 12.98 0.79 3.94
N ILE A 125 12.31 -0.16 4.57
CA ILE A 125 11.09 -0.82 4.07
C ILE A 125 9.99 -0.64 5.10
N ILE A 126 8.87 -0.05 4.68
CA ILE A 126 7.73 0.27 5.53
C ILE A 126 6.47 -0.31 4.89
N SER A 127 5.56 -0.87 5.70
CA SER A 127 4.29 -1.38 5.19
C SER A 127 3.20 -1.35 6.27
N SER A 128 1.97 -1.03 5.89
CA SER A 128 0.81 -1.14 6.77
C SER A 128 0.30 -2.58 6.93
N VAL A 129 0.68 -3.50 6.04
CA VAL A 129 0.51 -4.95 6.22
C VAL A 129 1.75 -5.56 6.87
N SER A 130 1.82 -6.88 7.04
CA SER A 130 3.02 -7.48 7.62
C SER A 130 4.26 -7.22 6.77
N ILE A 131 5.42 -7.04 7.42
CA ILE A 131 6.68 -6.72 6.73
C ILE A 131 7.10 -7.86 5.78
N ASP A 132 6.68 -9.10 6.06
CA ASP A 132 6.87 -10.29 5.23
C ASP A 132 5.76 -10.52 4.19
N HIS A 133 4.82 -9.55 4.03
CA HIS A 133 3.85 -9.57 2.94
C HIS A 133 4.52 -9.44 1.58
N ALA A 134 3.81 -9.82 0.52
CA ALA A 134 4.38 -10.02 -0.81
C ALA A 134 5.09 -8.78 -1.40
N THR A 135 4.49 -7.60 -1.27
CA THR A 135 5.03 -6.36 -1.86
C THR A 135 6.31 -5.91 -1.17
N PRO A 136 6.36 -5.69 0.17
CA PRO A 136 7.60 -5.32 0.84
C PRO A 136 8.65 -6.42 0.73
N ALA A 137 8.26 -7.71 0.80
CA ALA A 137 9.15 -8.84 0.65
C ALA A 137 9.89 -8.86 -0.70
N SER A 138 9.26 -8.39 -1.77
CA SER A 138 9.86 -8.36 -3.11
C SER A 138 11.12 -7.50 -3.19
N PHE A 139 11.34 -6.60 -2.23
CA PHE A 139 12.52 -5.75 -2.17
C PHE A 139 13.73 -6.37 -1.44
N TYR A 140 13.51 -7.46 -0.66
CA TYR A 140 14.58 -8.07 0.15
C TYR A 140 14.61 -9.61 0.15
N ALA A 141 13.56 -10.28 -0.33
CA ALA A 141 13.43 -11.72 -0.25
C ALA A 141 13.36 -12.40 -1.62
N HIS A 142 13.76 -13.68 -1.66
CA HIS A 142 13.81 -14.49 -2.87
C HIS A 142 13.20 -15.86 -2.58
N GLN A 143 11.87 -15.97 -2.71
CA GLN A 143 11.15 -17.19 -2.38
C GLN A 143 10.26 -17.66 -3.54
N PRO A 144 10.16 -18.97 -3.79
CA PRO A 144 9.36 -19.51 -4.89
C PRO A 144 7.86 -19.24 -4.75
N THR A 145 7.38 -18.94 -3.52
CA THR A 145 5.98 -18.58 -3.30
C THR A 145 5.80 -17.64 -2.11
N ARG A 146 4.89 -16.67 -2.24
CA ARG A 146 4.53 -15.71 -1.19
C ARG A 146 3.96 -16.35 0.08
N SER A 147 3.52 -17.60 0.01
CA SER A 147 3.00 -18.31 1.19
C SER A 147 4.09 -18.82 2.14
N MET A 148 5.36 -18.67 1.78
CA MET A 148 6.51 -19.05 2.62
C MET A 148 6.88 -17.89 3.57
N TYR A 149 5.91 -17.45 4.38
CA TYR A 149 6.10 -16.28 5.25
C TYR A 149 7.28 -16.42 6.20
N TYR A 150 7.47 -17.59 6.80
CA TYR A 150 8.61 -17.81 7.69
C TYR A 150 9.96 -17.66 6.95
N GLU A 151 10.12 -18.29 5.79
CA GLU A 151 11.35 -18.21 4.99
C GLU A 151 11.57 -16.77 4.46
N ILE A 152 10.52 -16.08 4.05
CA ILE A 152 10.57 -14.65 3.69
C ILE A 152 11.08 -13.82 4.87
N SER A 153 10.54 -14.04 6.06
CA SER A 153 10.97 -13.33 7.27
C SER A 153 12.44 -13.60 7.62
N LEU A 154 12.98 -14.79 7.30
CA LEU A 154 14.40 -15.11 7.49
C LEU A 154 15.32 -14.43 6.47
N ASP A 155 14.79 -13.98 5.33
CA ASP A 155 15.57 -13.21 4.36
C ASP A 155 15.74 -11.75 4.80
N LEU A 156 14.83 -11.19 5.62
CA LEU A 156 14.91 -9.84 6.14
C LEU A 156 16.26 -9.55 6.84
N PRO A 157 16.69 -10.26 7.88
CA PRO A 157 17.96 -9.96 8.54
C PRO A 157 19.18 -10.18 7.65
N LYS A 158 19.08 -11.04 6.62
CA LYS A 158 20.16 -11.27 5.62
C LYS A 158 20.27 -10.10 4.64
N SER A 159 19.18 -9.36 4.38
CA SER A 159 19.18 -8.19 3.48
C SER A 159 20.17 -7.13 3.92
N GLY A 160 20.40 -7.02 5.23
CA GLY A 160 21.26 -6.03 5.81
C GLY A 160 20.70 -4.61 5.77
N PHE A 161 19.44 -4.41 5.42
CA PHE A 161 18.80 -3.10 5.39
C PHE A 161 18.74 -2.46 6.78
N ASP A 162 18.59 -1.15 6.84
CA ASP A 162 18.78 -0.36 8.05
C ASP A 162 17.49 -0.19 8.85
N PHE A 163 16.33 -0.12 8.17
CA PHE A 163 15.04 0.11 8.82
C PHE A 163 13.93 -0.74 8.21
N PHE A 164 13.16 -1.39 9.06
CA PHE A 164 11.89 -1.99 8.73
C PHE A 164 10.82 -1.43 9.68
N GLY A 165 9.67 -1.01 9.14
CA GLY A 165 8.63 -0.37 9.94
C GLY A 165 7.22 -0.70 9.54
N GLY A 166 6.27 -0.54 10.47
CA GLY A 166 4.84 -0.71 10.23
C GLY A 166 4.28 -1.97 10.87
N GLY A 167 3.77 -2.91 10.06
CA GLY A 167 3.28 -4.19 10.55
C GLY A 167 4.38 -5.06 11.16
N GLY A 168 3.97 -6.20 11.70
CA GLY A 168 4.89 -7.22 12.21
C GLY A 168 5.15 -8.31 11.18
N PHE A 169 5.06 -9.55 11.62
CA PHE A 169 5.26 -10.75 10.80
C PHE A 169 3.99 -11.59 10.79
N ALA A 170 3.63 -12.15 9.64
CA ALA A 170 2.48 -13.03 9.50
C ALA A 170 2.73 -14.42 10.11
N ASP A 171 3.95 -14.95 9.95
CA ASP A 171 4.36 -16.24 10.53
C ASP A 171 5.81 -16.16 11.08
N PRO A 172 6.00 -15.61 12.30
CA PRO A 172 7.33 -15.41 12.87
C PRO A 172 7.95 -16.68 13.50
N TYR A 173 7.25 -17.83 13.50
CA TYR A 173 7.69 -19.04 14.20
C TYR A 173 7.64 -20.27 13.29
N LYS A 174 8.72 -21.03 13.26
CA LYS A 174 8.72 -22.33 12.60
C LYS A 174 7.97 -23.35 13.46
N ASP A 175 6.96 -24.02 12.89
CA ASP A 175 6.22 -25.12 13.54
C ASP A 175 5.71 -24.78 14.96
N ASN A 176 5.34 -23.52 15.21
CA ASN A 176 4.94 -23.00 16.53
C ASN A 176 5.99 -23.19 17.63
N SER A 177 7.26 -23.44 17.28
CA SER A 177 8.34 -23.59 18.26
C SER A 177 9.00 -22.23 18.55
N VAL A 178 9.16 -21.91 19.82
CA VAL A 178 9.76 -20.63 20.30
C VAL A 178 11.28 -20.58 20.00
N SER A 179 11.92 -21.71 19.76
CA SER A 179 13.39 -21.84 19.70
C SER A 179 14.04 -21.32 18.42
N THR A 180 13.25 -20.86 17.42
CA THR A 180 13.75 -20.32 16.15
C THR A 180 12.87 -19.19 15.66
N SER A 181 12.51 -18.25 16.53
CA SER A 181 11.70 -17.11 16.13
C SER A 181 12.50 -16.17 15.25
N VAL A 182 11.82 -15.54 14.28
CA VAL A 182 12.39 -14.48 13.45
C VAL A 182 12.94 -13.35 14.33
N PHE A 183 12.30 -13.05 15.45
CA PHE A 183 12.75 -12.03 16.41
C PHE A 183 14.13 -12.34 17.01
N GLU A 184 14.37 -13.58 17.40
CA GLU A 184 15.67 -14.00 17.93
C GLU A 184 16.76 -13.91 16.86
N ILE A 185 16.47 -14.39 15.64
CA ILE A 185 17.41 -14.35 14.51
C ILE A 185 17.73 -12.91 14.11
N ALA A 186 16.74 -12.03 14.04
CA ALA A 186 16.93 -10.61 13.77
C ALA A 186 17.76 -9.91 14.86
N GLY A 187 17.46 -10.20 16.14
CA GLY A 187 18.25 -9.69 17.26
C GLY A 187 19.71 -10.12 17.21
N LEU A 188 19.98 -11.40 16.92
CA LEU A 188 21.35 -11.92 16.73
C LEU A 188 22.05 -11.30 15.51
N SER A 189 21.28 -10.84 14.51
CA SER A 189 21.78 -10.13 13.33
C SER A 189 21.98 -8.61 13.56
N GLY A 190 21.79 -8.15 14.81
CA GLY A 190 22.06 -6.77 15.22
C GLY A 190 20.87 -5.81 15.06
N TYR A 191 19.64 -6.33 14.88
CA TYR A 191 18.45 -5.47 14.84
C TYR A 191 17.95 -5.16 16.24
N THR A 192 17.62 -3.89 16.48
CA THR A 192 16.80 -3.45 17.60
C THR A 192 15.32 -3.60 17.20
N ILE A 193 14.53 -4.30 18.01
CA ILE A 193 13.13 -4.58 17.72
C ILE A 193 12.25 -3.81 18.70
N THR A 194 11.27 -3.05 18.19
CA THR A 194 10.30 -2.31 19.01
C THR A 194 8.87 -2.65 18.63
N SER A 195 7.98 -2.69 19.63
CA SER A 195 6.54 -2.94 19.45
C SER A 195 5.68 -2.17 20.46
N THR A 196 6.26 -1.14 21.09
CA THR A 196 5.54 -0.28 22.03
C THR A 196 5.75 1.18 21.67
N ARG A 197 4.76 2.02 21.93
CA ARG A 197 4.82 3.48 21.67
C ARG A 197 6.08 4.11 22.29
N ALA A 198 6.36 3.85 23.56
CA ALA A 198 7.51 4.43 24.25
C ALA A 198 8.86 4.00 23.64
N ALA A 199 8.98 2.74 23.22
CA ALA A 199 10.19 2.27 22.56
C ALA A 199 10.35 2.87 21.16
N PHE A 200 9.26 2.98 20.40
CA PHE A 200 9.24 3.65 19.09
C PHE A 200 9.65 5.13 19.20
N ASP A 201 9.07 5.86 20.14
CA ASP A 201 9.37 7.28 20.35
C ASP A 201 10.84 7.51 20.72
N SER A 202 11.46 6.55 21.45
CA SER A 202 12.86 6.61 21.85
C SER A 202 13.88 6.33 20.74
N LEU A 203 13.44 5.86 19.57
CA LEU A 203 14.33 5.58 18.43
C LEU A 203 14.98 6.87 17.93
N GLN A 204 16.31 6.82 17.73
CA GLN A 204 17.13 7.96 17.31
C GLN A 204 18.23 7.50 16.33
N PRO A 205 18.81 8.42 15.54
CA PRO A 205 19.98 8.12 14.73
C PRO A 205 21.10 7.46 15.56
N GLY A 206 21.71 6.42 15.01
CA GLY A 206 22.78 5.67 15.68
C GLY A 206 22.34 4.43 16.45
N HIS A 207 21.04 4.11 16.52
CA HIS A 207 20.55 2.87 17.12
C HIS A 207 20.84 1.61 16.29
N GLY A 208 21.57 1.73 15.18
CA GLY A 208 21.87 0.60 14.28
C GLY A 208 20.69 0.21 13.42
N LYS A 209 20.55 -1.09 13.14
CA LYS A 209 19.45 -1.62 12.34
C LYS A 209 18.19 -1.79 13.19
N ILE A 210 17.04 -1.45 12.63
CA ILE A 210 15.78 -1.34 13.38
C ILE A 210 14.68 -2.15 12.70
N ILE A 211 13.86 -2.84 13.53
CA ILE A 211 12.54 -3.35 13.18
C ILE A 211 11.54 -2.69 14.13
N ALA A 212 10.77 -1.74 13.64
CA ALA A 212 9.76 -1.02 14.40
C ALA A 212 8.36 -1.49 14.02
N MET A 213 7.67 -2.16 14.93
CA MET A 213 6.32 -2.69 14.69
C MET A 213 5.26 -1.84 15.39
N GLY A 214 4.05 -1.84 14.85
CA GLY A 214 2.89 -1.21 15.46
C GLY A 214 2.60 -1.71 16.87
N THR A 215 2.02 -0.86 17.69
CA THR A 215 1.64 -1.18 19.09
C THR A 215 0.54 -2.22 19.18
N LYS A 216 -0.35 -2.22 18.20
CA LYS A 216 -1.41 -3.21 17.99
C LYS A 216 -1.26 -3.77 16.58
N LEU A 217 -1.29 -5.08 16.46
CA LEU A 217 -1.33 -5.78 15.19
C LEU A 217 -2.65 -6.54 15.06
N GLU A 218 -3.20 -6.54 13.87
CA GLU A 218 -4.39 -7.29 13.51
C GLU A 218 -4.05 -8.60 12.79
N SER A 219 -5.03 -9.18 12.09
CA SER A 219 -4.84 -10.42 11.35
C SER A 219 -3.60 -10.37 10.46
N SER A 220 -2.87 -11.47 10.42
CA SER A 220 -1.64 -11.63 9.64
C SER A 220 -0.55 -10.58 9.96
N GLY A 221 -0.50 -10.07 11.17
CA GLY A 221 0.53 -9.14 11.60
C GLY A 221 0.44 -7.72 11.01
N ALA A 222 -0.70 -7.34 10.43
CA ALA A 222 -0.90 -6.02 9.84
C ALA A 222 -1.22 -4.95 10.88
N LEU A 223 -0.97 -3.67 10.56
CA LEU A 223 -1.53 -2.54 11.29
C LEU A 223 -3.06 -2.54 11.21
N PRO A 224 -3.77 -1.91 12.14
CA PRO A 224 -5.20 -1.63 11.98
C PRO A 224 -5.48 -0.84 10.69
N TYR A 225 -6.67 -1.03 10.09
CA TYR A 225 -7.13 -0.11 9.04
C TYR A 225 -7.13 1.33 9.58
N ALA A 226 -6.87 2.30 8.72
CA ALA A 226 -6.86 3.71 9.13
C ALA A 226 -8.18 4.13 9.83
N ILE A 227 -9.33 3.61 9.38
CA ILE A 227 -10.64 3.84 10.01
C ILE A 227 -10.78 3.22 11.41
N ASP A 228 -9.96 2.22 11.76
CA ASP A 228 -10.00 1.48 13.03
C ASP A 228 -8.91 1.95 14.02
N GLN A 229 -8.01 2.82 13.59
CA GLN A 229 -6.92 3.34 14.43
C GLN A 229 -7.43 4.29 15.51
N ASN A 230 -6.70 4.37 16.59
CA ASN A 230 -6.93 5.28 17.71
C ASN A 230 -5.59 5.93 18.14
N ASP A 231 -5.65 6.92 19.02
CA ASP A 231 -4.51 7.73 19.46
C ASP A 231 -3.33 6.93 20.06
N ALA A 232 -3.51 5.66 20.43
CA ALA A 232 -2.45 4.80 20.96
C ALA A 232 -1.73 4.00 19.86
N ASP A 233 -2.30 3.90 18.68
CA ASP A 233 -1.70 3.24 17.54
C ASP A 233 -0.64 4.15 16.90
N ILE A 234 0.31 3.55 16.19
CA ILE A 234 1.32 4.27 15.40
C ILE A 234 0.83 4.21 13.95
N PRO A 235 0.40 5.34 13.36
CA PRO A 235 -0.05 5.36 11.99
C PRO A 235 1.12 5.31 11.00
N LEU A 236 0.85 5.04 9.72
CA LEU A 236 1.88 4.75 8.72
C LEU A 236 2.84 5.93 8.50
N GLU A 237 2.32 7.15 8.51
CA GLU A 237 3.11 8.38 8.35
C GLU A 237 4.18 8.54 9.45
N GLU A 238 3.89 8.16 10.69
CA GLU A 238 4.90 8.23 11.76
C GLU A 238 6.07 7.25 11.54
N PHE A 239 5.83 6.10 10.89
CA PHE A 239 6.92 5.20 10.49
C PHE A 239 7.78 5.83 9.39
N VAL A 240 7.20 6.60 8.47
CA VAL A 240 7.93 7.32 7.42
C VAL A 240 8.78 8.43 8.05
N ASP A 241 8.21 9.28 8.91
CA ASP A 241 8.95 10.32 9.63
C ASP A 241 10.12 9.71 10.42
N LYS A 242 9.86 8.63 11.15
CA LYS A 242 10.89 7.93 11.94
C LYS A 242 12.00 7.35 11.05
N ALA A 243 11.64 6.77 9.89
CA ALA A 243 12.62 6.25 8.95
C ALA A 243 13.49 7.38 8.37
N ILE A 244 12.89 8.51 8.00
CA ILE A 244 13.63 9.70 7.56
C ILE A 244 14.65 10.10 8.61
N ALA A 245 14.23 10.30 9.85
CA ALA A 245 15.09 10.75 10.95
C ALA A 245 16.28 9.77 11.19
N ILE A 246 16.07 8.45 11.02
CA ILE A 246 17.09 7.44 11.29
C ILE A 246 18.02 7.22 10.11
N LEU A 247 17.48 7.30 8.88
CA LEU A 247 18.20 6.97 7.66
C LEU A 247 18.93 8.17 7.03
N ASP A 248 18.58 9.40 7.39
CA ASP A 248 19.24 10.58 6.86
C ASP A 248 20.75 10.54 7.16
N ASN A 249 21.54 10.71 6.10
CA ASN A 249 23.00 10.62 6.15
C ASN A 249 23.64 11.23 4.89
N GLU A 250 24.97 11.40 4.93
CA GLU A 250 25.72 12.01 3.83
C GLU A 250 25.64 11.23 2.49
N ASN A 251 25.43 9.90 2.53
CA ASN A 251 25.33 9.08 1.33
C ASN A 251 23.90 9.02 0.75
N GLY A 252 22.90 9.37 1.55
CA GLY A 252 21.49 9.31 1.18
C GLY A 252 20.82 8.00 1.54
N PHE A 253 19.53 7.89 1.15
CA PHE A 253 18.71 6.72 1.45
C PHE A 253 17.74 6.33 0.32
N PHE A 254 17.26 5.11 0.39
CA PHE A 254 16.18 4.56 -0.41
C PHE A 254 15.10 4.01 0.51
N ILE A 255 13.93 4.65 0.54
CA ILE A 255 12.79 4.25 1.38
C ILE A 255 11.67 3.74 0.47
N VAL A 256 11.18 2.54 0.75
CA VAL A 256 9.94 1.98 0.20
C VAL A 256 8.87 2.03 1.28
N CYS A 257 7.71 2.60 0.96
CA CYS A 257 6.55 2.62 1.85
C CYS A 257 5.33 2.08 1.12
N GLU A 258 4.72 1.03 1.67
CA GLU A 258 3.51 0.42 1.15
C GLU A 258 2.31 0.72 2.06
N GLU A 259 1.21 1.17 1.45
CA GLU A 259 -0.12 1.12 2.08
C GLU A 259 -0.88 -0.11 1.55
N GLY A 260 -0.68 -1.24 2.21
CA GLY A 260 -1.22 -2.54 1.79
C GLY A 260 -2.69 -2.76 2.13
N LYS A 261 -3.25 -1.94 3.04
CA LYS A 261 -4.64 -2.07 3.48
C LYS A 261 -5.65 -1.52 2.47
N ILE A 262 -5.21 -0.77 1.46
CA ILE A 262 -6.08 -0.35 0.34
C ILE A 262 -6.59 -1.60 -0.39
N ASP A 263 -5.69 -2.53 -0.75
CA ASP A 263 -6.03 -3.78 -1.42
C ASP A 263 -6.99 -4.65 -0.60
N TRP A 264 -6.70 -4.83 0.69
CA TRP A 264 -7.54 -5.67 1.55
C TRP A 264 -8.95 -5.12 1.70
N ALA A 265 -9.10 -3.79 1.80
CA ALA A 265 -10.40 -3.14 1.83
C ALA A 265 -11.12 -3.25 0.48
N ALA A 266 -10.39 -3.08 -0.63
CA ALA A 266 -10.92 -3.21 -1.99
C ALA A 266 -11.37 -4.64 -2.31
N HIS A 267 -10.67 -5.66 -1.82
CA HIS A 267 -11.09 -7.06 -1.91
C HIS A 267 -12.43 -7.33 -1.21
N ALA A 268 -12.76 -6.59 -0.17
CA ALA A 268 -14.05 -6.68 0.52
C ALA A 268 -15.07 -5.67 0.00
N ASN A 269 -14.73 -4.88 -1.01
CA ASN A 269 -15.54 -3.79 -1.53
C ASN A 269 -15.96 -2.78 -0.43
N ASP A 270 -15.07 -2.52 0.53
CA ASP A 270 -15.27 -1.53 1.60
C ASP A 270 -14.76 -0.15 1.18
N GLY A 271 -15.62 0.63 0.53
CA GLY A 271 -15.26 1.93 -0.04
C GLY A 271 -14.77 2.95 0.98
N ALA A 272 -15.35 2.97 2.17
CA ALA A 272 -14.91 3.90 3.21
C ALA A 272 -13.52 3.55 3.77
N SER A 273 -13.25 2.26 4.02
CA SER A 273 -11.92 1.83 4.44
C SER A 273 -10.87 2.06 3.35
N VAL A 274 -11.21 1.85 2.07
CA VAL A 274 -10.32 2.20 0.94
C VAL A 274 -9.95 3.68 0.99
N ILE A 275 -10.94 4.57 1.09
CA ILE A 275 -10.72 6.02 1.14
C ILE A 275 -9.81 6.40 2.29
N GLN A 276 -10.05 5.88 3.50
CA GLN A 276 -9.24 6.21 4.68
C GLN A 276 -7.79 5.73 4.53
N ASN A 277 -7.55 4.56 3.92
CA ASN A 277 -6.19 4.07 3.69
C ASN A 277 -5.48 4.82 2.53
N VAL A 278 -6.20 5.30 1.50
CA VAL A 278 -5.61 6.22 0.50
C VAL A 278 -5.24 7.57 1.14
N ILE A 279 -6.02 8.06 2.09
CA ILE A 279 -5.67 9.26 2.88
C ILE A 279 -4.42 8.98 3.73
N SER A 280 -4.30 7.84 4.39
CA SER A 280 -3.11 7.42 5.14
C SER A 280 -1.85 7.40 4.26
N LEU A 281 -1.95 6.87 3.02
CA LEU A 281 -0.85 6.97 2.06
C LEU A 281 -0.52 8.42 1.73
N SER A 282 -1.53 9.28 1.53
CA SER A 282 -1.32 10.71 1.26
C SER A 282 -0.60 11.42 2.41
N MET A 283 -0.95 11.13 3.66
CA MET A 283 -0.27 11.67 4.85
C MET A 283 1.18 11.17 4.92
N SER A 284 1.41 9.90 4.60
CA SER A 284 2.78 9.35 4.52
C SER A 284 3.63 10.02 3.44
N VAL A 285 3.02 10.43 2.32
CA VAL A 285 3.70 11.21 1.27
C VAL A 285 3.95 12.64 1.72
N GLU A 286 3.13 13.23 2.58
CA GLU A 286 3.36 14.57 3.16
C GLU A 286 4.66 14.63 3.97
N GLU A 287 4.99 13.60 4.75
CA GLU A 287 6.27 13.50 5.47
C GLU A 287 7.47 13.54 4.49
N ALA A 288 7.35 12.83 3.37
CA ALA A 288 8.38 12.87 2.33
C ALA A 288 8.44 14.23 1.62
N LEU A 289 7.31 14.92 1.45
CA LEU A 289 7.27 16.27 0.89
C LEU A 289 7.90 17.31 1.82
N GLU A 290 7.71 17.20 3.14
CA GLU A 290 8.39 18.06 4.11
C GLU A 290 9.91 17.93 4.01
N PHE A 291 10.42 16.72 3.85
CA PHE A 291 11.84 16.47 3.59
C PHE A 291 12.26 16.99 2.21
N TYR A 292 11.47 16.75 1.16
CA TYR A 292 11.75 17.24 -0.20
C TYR A 292 11.90 18.76 -0.24
N TYR A 293 11.06 19.52 0.44
CA TYR A 293 11.16 20.98 0.44
C TYR A 293 12.45 21.49 1.09
N GLN A 294 13.11 20.70 1.90
CA GLN A 294 14.44 21.00 2.46
C GLN A 294 15.59 20.58 1.52
N HIS A 295 15.35 19.54 0.68
CA HIS A 295 16.35 18.94 -0.21
C HIS A 295 15.83 18.77 -1.66
N PRO A 296 15.26 19.83 -2.31
CA PRO A 296 14.52 19.68 -3.56
C PRO A 296 15.41 19.22 -4.74
N ASP A 297 16.68 19.57 -4.69
CA ASP A 297 17.65 19.26 -5.74
C ASP A 297 18.32 17.87 -5.59
N GLU A 298 18.02 17.13 -4.53
CA GLU A 298 18.63 15.83 -4.23
C GLU A 298 17.60 14.73 -3.97
N THR A 299 16.29 15.05 -3.99
CA THR A 299 15.20 14.13 -3.62
C THR A 299 14.36 13.76 -4.83
N LEU A 300 13.96 12.50 -4.90
CA LEU A 300 12.94 11.97 -5.80
C LEU A 300 11.83 11.29 -4.98
N ILE A 301 10.58 11.65 -5.21
CA ILE A 301 9.41 10.97 -4.65
C ILE A 301 8.63 10.36 -5.82
N VAL A 302 8.34 9.06 -5.76
CA VAL A 302 7.51 8.33 -6.73
C VAL A 302 6.38 7.66 -5.97
N VAL A 303 5.14 7.87 -6.43
CA VAL A 303 3.93 7.24 -5.87
C VAL A 303 3.26 6.44 -6.99
N THR A 304 2.98 5.16 -6.74
CA THR A 304 2.32 4.28 -7.69
C THR A 304 1.51 3.19 -6.97
N ALA A 305 1.03 2.21 -7.72
CA ALA A 305 0.43 0.99 -7.21
C ALA A 305 1.06 -0.22 -7.90
N ASP A 306 0.87 -1.38 -7.31
CA ASP A 306 1.31 -2.65 -7.88
C ASP A 306 0.26 -3.23 -8.85
N HIS A 307 -1.03 -3.08 -8.56
CA HIS A 307 -2.19 -3.40 -9.43
C HIS A 307 -3.43 -2.60 -9.00
N GLU A 308 -4.55 -2.85 -9.65
CA GLU A 308 -5.88 -2.40 -9.23
C GLU A 308 -6.64 -3.57 -8.63
N THR A 309 -7.48 -3.29 -7.62
CA THR A 309 -8.33 -4.27 -6.94
C THR A 309 -9.77 -3.80 -6.87
N GLY A 310 -10.71 -4.73 -7.12
CA GLY A 310 -12.14 -4.54 -6.96
C GLY A 310 -12.87 -3.98 -8.18
N GLY A 311 -12.18 -3.31 -9.10
CA GLY A 311 -12.81 -2.64 -10.23
C GLY A 311 -13.75 -1.53 -9.77
N LEU A 312 -13.28 -0.69 -8.83
CA LEU A 312 -14.04 0.46 -8.31
C LEU A 312 -14.43 1.41 -9.43
N SER A 313 -15.66 1.91 -9.37
CA SER A 313 -16.16 2.98 -10.23
C SER A 313 -16.92 4.02 -9.44
N MET A 314 -16.75 5.30 -9.78
CA MET A 314 -17.68 6.36 -9.42
C MET A 314 -18.86 6.32 -10.39
N GLY A 315 -20.08 6.27 -9.85
CA GLY A 315 -21.31 6.02 -10.59
C GLY A 315 -21.79 4.58 -10.43
N SER A 316 -23.03 4.43 -10.09
CA SER A 316 -23.69 3.13 -9.96
C SER A 316 -24.97 3.09 -10.79
N SER A 317 -25.37 1.89 -11.20
CA SER A 317 -26.62 1.70 -11.96
C SER A 317 -27.88 2.12 -11.18
N ARG A 318 -27.82 2.16 -9.87
CA ARG A 318 -28.95 2.57 -9.00
C ARG A 318 -29.11 4.08 -8.92
N MET A 319 -27.99 4.83 -8.86
CA MET A 319 -28.00 6.28 -8.59
C MET A 319 -28.01 7.14 -9.85
N LYS A 320 -27.84 6.56 -11.06
CA LYS A 320 -27.75 7.27 -12.34
C LYS A 320 -26.66 8.33 -12.32
N TYR A 321 -27.00 9.61 -12.23
CA TYR A 321 -26.07 10.76 -12.20
C TYR A 321 -25.87 11.34 -10.79
N ASP A 322 -26.57 10.83 -9.81
CA ASP A 322 -26.48 11.31 -8.42
C ASP A 322 -25.36 10.57 -7.67
N SER A 323 -24.74 11.26 -6.71
CA SER A 323 -23.79 10.69 -5.76
C SER A 323 -23.90 11.44 -4.43
N ASP A 324 -23.72 10.72 -3.33
CA ASP A 324 -23.63 11.30 -1.99
C ASP A 324 -22.46 10.64 -1.25
N LEU A 325 -21.24 10.99 -1.65
CA LEU A 325 -20.02 10.43 -1.09
C LEU A 325 -19.86 10.70 0.42
N LYS A 326 -20.53 11.73 0.97
CA LYS A 326 -20.55 11.99 2.42
C LYS A 326 -21.09 10.83 3.23
N LEU A 327 -21.95 10.00 2.64
CA LEU A 327 -22.50 8.83 3.31
C LEU A 327 -21.41 7.86 3.74
N LEU A 328 -20.29 7.76 3.00
CA LEU A 328 -19.16 6.91 3.37
C LEU A 328 -18.50 7.33 4.69
N GLY A 329 -18.57 8.61 5.04
CA GLY A 329 -18.10 9.12 6.33
C GLY A 329 -18.95 8.71 7.54
N LYS A 330 -20.10 8.06 7.33
CA LYS A 330 -20.91 7.47 8.42
C LYS A 330 -20.34 6.15 8.92
N GLN A 331 -19.53 5.47 8.13
CA GLN A 331 -18.85 4.25 8.54
C GLN A 331 -17.77 4.58 9.57
N LYS A 332 -17.75 3.84 10.69
CA LYS A 332 -16.85 4.05 11.84
C LYS A 332 -15.95 2.86 12.15
N ILE A 333 -16.02 1.82 11.34
CA ILE A 333 -15.32 0.56 11.55
C ILE A 333 -15.08 -0.11 10.20
N SER A 334 -13.97 -0.79 10.00
CA SER A 334 -13.74 -1.57 8.78
C SER A 334 -14.69 -2.77 8.68
N PHE A 335 -14.89 -3.28 7.46
CA PHE A 335 -15.60 -4.53 7.23
C PHE A 335 -15.04 -5.68 8.08
N GLN A 336 -13.72 -5.72 8.29
CA GLN A 336 -13.03 -6.78 9.02
C GLN A 336 -13.38 -6.73 10.50
N ASN A 337 -13.23 -5.58 11.14
CA ASN A 337 -13.54 -5.44 12.56
C ASN A 337 -15.05 -5.52 12.81
N PHE A 338 -15.88 -5.07 11.86
CA PHE A 338 -17.31 -5.29 11.92
C PHE A 338 -17.68 -6.77 11.80
N SER A 339 -17.02 -7.52 10.92
CA SER A 339 -17.18 -8.99 10.84
C SER A 339 -16.85 -9.66 12.16
N TYR A 340 -15.74 -9.31 12.79
CA TYR A 340 -15.36 -9.86 14.10
C TYR A 340 -16.40 -9.52 15.18
N LEU A 341 -16.91 -8.29 15.18
CA LEU A 341 -17.97 -7.88 16.10
C LEU A 341 -19.23 -8.72 15.90
N VAL A 342 -19.70 -8.83 14.65
CA VAL A 342 -20.89 -9.62 14.32
C VAL A 342 -20.67 -11.09 14.68
N ASP A 343 -19.56 -11.69 14.29
CA ASP A 343 -19.24 -13.11 14.59
C ASP A 343 -19.16 -13.34 16.10
N SER A 344 -18.59 -12.43 16.88
CA SER A 344 -18.52 -12.53 18.34
C SER A 344 -19.88 -12.60 19.02
N VAL A 345 -20.89 -11.96 18.43
CA VAL A 345 -22.28 -11.96 18.91
C VAL A 345 -23.03 -13.21 18.45
N LEU A 346 -22.77 -13.67 17.19
CA LEU A 346 -23.44 -14.83 16.60
C LEU A 346 -22.95 -16.18 17.20
N VAL A 347 -21.68 -16.22 17.62
CA VAL A 347 -21.06 -17.44 18.22
C VAL A 347 -21.56 -17.73 19.65
N LYS A 348 -22.28 -16.84 20.31
CA LYS A 348 -22.91 -17.16 21.61
C LYS A 348 -23.85 -18.32 21.42
N LYS A 349 -23.35 -19.52 21.79
CA LYS A 349 -24.01 -20.82 21.62
C LYS A 349 -25.25 -20.90 22.53
N GLY A 350 -26.38 -21.33 21.97
CA GLY A 350 -27.59 -21.65 22.70
C GLY A 350 -28.83 -21.06 22.05
N GLU A 351 -29.96 -21.09 22.79
CA GLU A 351 -31.24 -20.56 22.37
C GLU A 351 -31.27 -19.02 22.20
N ASP A 352 -30.18 -18.32 22.55
CA ASP A 352 -30.03 -16.86 22.52
C ASP A 352 -29.22 -16.37 21.29
N LYS A 353 -29.57 -16.79 20.09
CA LYS A 353 -29.06 -16.11 18.87
C LYS A 353 -29.52 -14.66 18.92
N PRO A 354 -28.65 -13.67 18.55
CA PRO A 354 -29.07 -12.28 18.49
C PRO A 354 -30.21 -12.13 17.46
N THR A 355 -31.21 -11.33 17.80
CA THR A 355 -32.31 -11.08 16.88
C THR A 355 -31.85 -10.24 15.69
N PHE A 356 -32.61 -10.26 14.60
CA PHE A 356 -32.35 -9.41 13.43
C PHE A 356 -32.29 -7.93 13.83
N GLU A 357 -33.23 -7.47 14.70
CA GLU A 357 -33.27 -6.10 15.19
C GLU A 357 -32.01 -5.71 15.97
N PHE A 358 -31.44 -6.63 16.72
CA PHE A 358 -30.17 -6.39 17.42
C PHE A 358 -29.02 -6.16 16.42
N VAL A 359 -28.91 -7.01 15.39
CA VAL A 359 -27.89 -6.87 14.33
C VAL A 359 -28.08 -5.56 13.57
N MET A 360 -29.32 -5.21 13.24
CA MET A 360 -29.62 -3.91 12.60
C MET A 360 -29.27 -2.72 13.49
N GLY A 361 -29.36 -2.88 14.82
CA GLY A 361 -28.88 -1.87 15.77
C GLY A 361 -27.34 -1.64 15.66
N LEU A 362 -26.54 -2.70 15.40
CA LEU A 362 -25.11 -2.56 15.12
C LEU A 362 -24.86 -1.87 13.78
N VAL A 363 -25.62 -2.23 12.75
CA VAL A 363 -25.53 -1.59 11.42
C VAL A 363 -25.83 -0.08 11.52
N ASP A 364 -26.87 0.31 12.26
CA ASP A 364 -27.19 1.74 12.51
C ASP A 364 -26.06 2.44 13.27
N ALA A 365 -25.53 1.82 14.33
CA ALA A 365 -24.50 2.42 15.18
C ALA A 365 -23.18 2.67 14.45
N TYR A 366 -22.77 1.75 13.58
CA TYR A 366 -21.44 1.78 12.92
C TYR A 366 -21.45 2.29 11.48
N PHE A 367 -22.61 2.27 10.80
CA PHE A 367 -22.72 2.70 9.39
C PHE A 367 -23.81 3.74 9.14
N GLY A 368 -24.61 4.07 10.14
CA GLY A 368 -25.72 5.03 10.00
C GLY A 368 -26.78 4.56 8.99
N LEU A 369 -27.01 3.24 8.88
CA LEU A 369 -28.00 2.63 8.00
C LEU A 369 -29.14 2.01 8.82
N GLY A 370 -30.39 2.37 8.50
CA GLY A 370 -31.55 1.92 9.26
C GLY A 370 -31.67 2.63 10.61
N GLY A 371 -32.56 2.12 11.47
CA GLY A 371 -32.74 2.60 12.83
C GLY A 371 -33.30 4.03 12.97
N THR A 372 -33.12 4.59 14.17
CA THR A 372 -33.64 5.92 14.53
C THR A 372 -32.70 7.07 14.20
N ASN A 373 -31.41 6.80 14.03
CA ASN A 373 -30.34 7.79 13.79
C ASN A 373 -29.79 7.74 12.37
N GLY A 374 -30.02 6.64 11.65
CA GLY A 374 -29.51 6.39 10.32
C GLY A 374 -30.50 6.74 9.20
N SER A 375 -30.02 6.62 7.96
CA SER A 375 -30.87 6.72 6.77
C SER A 375 -31.82 5.52 6.70
N PRO A 376 -33.14 5.72 6.56
CA PRO A 376 -34.09 4.61 6.51
C PRO A 376 -33.75 3.64 5.35
N LEU A 377 -33.87 2.34 5.59
CA LEU A 377 -33.73 1.30 4.57
C LEU A 377 -35.02 1.12 3.79
N SER A 378 -34.93 0.85 2.51
CA SER A 378 -36.04 0.41 1.69
C SER A 378 -36.47 -1.02 2.07
N GLU A 379 -37.68 -1.42 1.68
CA GLU A 379 -38.14 -2.80 1.87
C GLU A 379 -37.22 -3.82 1.19
N GLU A 380 -36.68 -3.49 0.01
CA GLU A 380 -35.74 -4.33 -0.73
C GLU A 380 -34.40 -4.48 0.03
N GLU A 381 -33.83 -3.39 0.57
CA GLU A 381 -32.62 -3.41 1.36
C GLU A 381 -32.79 -4.18 2.68
N LEU A 382 -33.94 -4.01 3.35
CA LEU A 382 -34.28 -4.80 4.55
C LEU A 382 -34.35 -6.29 4.27
N GLU A 383 -34.92 -6.69 3.12
CA GLU A 383 -34.96 -8.10 2.71
C GLU A 383 -33.56 -8.64 2.43
N ILE A 384 -32.71 -7.88 1.75
CA ILE A 384 -31.29 -8.26 1.49
C ILE A 384 -30.54 -8.46 2.83
N PHE A 385 -30.69 -7.55 3.78
CA PHE A 385 -30.10 -7.71 5.11
C PHE A 385 -30.65 -8.92 5.86
N TYR A 386 -31.95 -9.17 5.76
CA TYR A 386 -32.58 -10.31 6.43
C TYR A 386 -32.04 -11.64 5.88
N GLN A 387 -31.85 -11.75 4.57
CA GLN A 387 -31.22 -12.91 3.94
C GLN A 387 -29.75 -13.09 4.37
N ALA A 388 -28.98 -12.00 4.44
CA ALA A 388 -27.61 -12.03 4.95
C ALA A 388 -27.56 -12.50 6.43
N TYR A 389 -28.48 -12.04 7.26
CA TYR A 389 -28.63 -12.46 8.64
C TYR A 389 -28.96 -13.97 8.74
N LEU A 390 -29.95 -14.47 7.99
CA LEU A 390 -30.33 -15.88 7.97
C LEU A 390 -29.15 -16.78 7.56
N HIS A 391 -28.36 -16.33 6.58
CA HIS A 391 -27.16 -17.04 6.18
C HIS A 391 -26.10 -17.06 7.31
N SER A 392 -25.88 -15.93 7.98
CA SER A 392 -24.89 -15.81 9.05
C SER A 392 -25.23 -16.63 10.29
N ILE A 393 -26.51 -16.88 10.56
CA ILE A 393 -26.98 -17.76 11.65
C ILE A 393 -27.15 -19.23 11.23
N GLY A 394 -26.85 -19.56 9.97
CA GLY A 394 -26.88 -20.92 9.43
C GLY A 394 -28.27 -21.47 9.13
N GLU A 395 -29.29 -20.63 8.99
CA GLU A 395 -30.66 -21.05 8.63
C GLU A 395 -30.87 -21.19 7.11
N VAL A 396 -30.00 -20.59 6.31
CA VAL A 396 -29.98 -20.70 4.84
C VAL A 396 -28.58 -21.09 4.40
N SER A 397 -28.44 -22.17 3.64
CA SER A 397 -27.16 -22.73 3.21
C SER A 397 -26.62 -22.18 1.89
N SER A 398 -27.47 -21.55 1.06
CA SER A 398 -27.06 -20.88 -0.17
C SER A 398 -28.02 -19.73 -0.45
N LEU A 399 -27.48 -18.56 -0.68
CA LEU A 399 -28.25 -17.42 -1.14
C LEU A 399 -28.32 -17.44 -2.65
N ASN A 400 -29.51 -17.38 -3.19
CA ASN A 400 -29.91 -17.36 -4.60
C ASN A 400 -29.00 -16.47 -5.49
N GLY A 401 -27.73 -16.87 -5.68
CA GLY A 401 -26.78 -16.20 -6.56
C GLY A 401 -26.05 -14.99 -5.97
N ILE A 402 -26.20 -14.66 -4.68
CA ILE A 402 -25.44 -13.57 -4.05
C ILE A 402 -24.03 -14.09 -3.70
N ASN A 403 -23.01 -13.39 -4.22
CA ASN A 403 -21.62 -13.66 -3.92
C ASN A 403 -21.09 -12.65 -2.87
N TYR A 404 -20.66 -13.14 -1.72
CA TYR A 404 -20.06 -12.33 -0.67
C TYR A 404 -18.51 -12.34 -0.68
N GLY A 405 -17.89 -12.82 -1.76
CA GLY A 405 -16.43 -12.86 -1.86
C GLY A 405 -15.72 -13.74 -0.83
N GLY A 406 -16.46 -14.54 -0.06
CA GLY A 406 -15.92 -15.34 1.06
C GLY A 406 -15.89 -14.59 2.39
N TYR A 407 -16.39 -13.36 2.44
CA TYR A 407 -16.47 -12.52 3.64
C TYR A 407 -17.78 -12.71 4.42
N ASN A 408 -17.85 -12.10 5.62
CA ASN A 408 -19.06 -12.13 6.44
C ASN A 408 -20.24 -11.48 5.69
N PRO A 409 -21.39 -12.21 5.51
CA PRO A 409 -22.49 -11.73 4.69
C PRO A 409 -23.10 -10.40 5.18
N ILE A 410 -23.21 -10.22 6.51
CA ILE A 410 -23.78 -8.98 7.08
C ILE A 410 -22.83 -7.80 6.82
N ALA A 411 -21.51 -7.99 7.01
CA ALA A 411 -20.54 -6.93 6.80
C ALA A 411 -20.51 -6.48 5.33
N VAL A 412 -20.43 -7.44 4.39
CA VAL A 412 -20.42 -7.12 2.94
C VAL A 412 -21.75 -6.50 2.49
N THR A 413 -22.88 -7.00 2.98
CA THR A 413 -24.17 -6.37 2.67
C THR A 413 -24.22 -4.93 3.15
N THR A 414 -23.65 -4.66 4.33
CA THR A 414 -23.62 -3.31 4.90
C THR A 414 -22.79 -2.36 4.06
N THR A 415 -21.55 -2.75 3.72
CA THR A 415 -20.68 -1.94 2.87
C THR A 415 -21.25 -1.76 1.47
N ASP A 416 -21.84 -2.80 0.87
CA ASP A 416 -22.45 -2.73 -0.47
C ASP A 416 -23.61 -1.73 -0.53
N ILE A 417 -24.53 -1.78 0.43
CA ILE A 417 -25.65 -0.83 0.49
C ILE A 417 -25.16 0.60 0.71
N LEU A 418 -24.16 0.80 1.58
CA LEU A 418 -23.57 2.10 1.80
C LEU A 418 -22.91 2.64 0.53
N ASN A 419 -22.09 1.83 -0.15
CA ASN A 419 -21.45 2.16 -1.42
C ASN A 419 -22.46 2.57 -2.50
N GLN A 420 -23.50 1.75 -2.68
CA GLN A 420 -24.53 2.01 -3.69
C GLN A 420 -25.26 3.33 -3.42
N ARG A 421 -25.55 3.64 -2.17
CA ARG A 421 -26.18 4.92 -1.75
C ARG A 421 -25.22 6.10 -1.93
N ALA A 422 -23.93 5.88 -1.72
CA ALA A 422 -22.91 6.89 -1.96
C ALA A 422 -22.66 7.14 -3.46
N GLY A 423 -23.13 6.24 -4.33
CA GLY A 423 -22.96 6.37 -5.80
C GLY A 423 -21.68 5.75 -6.31
N ILE A 424 -21.05 4.82 -5.59
CA ILE A 424 -19.90 4.03 -6.06
C ILE A 424 -20.32 2.58 -6.30
N GLY A 425 -19.58 1.90 -7.16
CA GLY A 425 -19.83 0.52 -7.53
C GLY A 425 -18.54 -0.29 -7.67
N TRP A 426 -18.67 -1.60 -7.56
CA TRP A 426 -17.57 -2.56 -7.65
C TRP A 426 -17.88 -3.63 -8.69
N ASN A 427 -16.86 -4.11 -9.37
CA ASN A 427 -16.99 -5.14 -10.39
C ASN A 427 -16.56 -6.53 -9.90
N SER A 428 -15.70 -6.60 -8.88
CA SER A 428 -15.03 -7.83 -8.47
C SER A 428 -14.66 -7.81 -6.99
N TYR A 429 -14.42 -8.97 -6.41
CA TYR A 429 -13.70 -9.16 -5.15
C TYR A 429 -12.22 -9.55 -5.37
N SER A 430 -11.69 -9.28 -6.56
CA SER A 430 -10.35 -9.67 -6.97
C SER A 430 -9.67 -8.53 -7.72
N HIS A 431 -8.39 -8.72 -8.04
CA HIS A 431 -7.64 -7.77 -8.85
C HIS A 431 -8.23 -7.63 -10.25
N THR A 432 -7.94 -6.50 -10.89
CA THR A 432 -8.22 -6.27 -12.31
C THR A 432 -6.93 -5.98 -13.08
N ALA A 433 -7.03 -5.92 -14.40
CA ALA A 433 -5.89 -5.62 -15.28
C ALA A 433 -5.83 -4.14 -15.68
N LEU A 434 -6.51 -3.26 -14.93
CA LEU A 434 -6.45 -1.82 -15.21
C LEU A 434 -5.03 -1.29 -14.95
N PRO A 435 -4.51 -0.40 -15.81
CA PRO A 435 -3.26 0.30 -15.54
C PRO A 435 -3.35 1.14 -14.28
N VAL A 436 -2.26 1.23 -13.55
CA VAL A 436 -2.15 2.01 -12.32
C VAL A 436 -1.53 3.37 -12.57
N PRO A 437 -1.88 4.40 -11.77
CA PRO A 437 -1.28 5.72 -11.91
C PRO A 437 0.15 5.73 -11.36
N VAL A 438 0.97 6.62 -11.92
CA VAL A 438 2.31 6.93 -11.42
C VAL A 438 2.43 8.43 -11.31
N PHE A 439 2.82 8.91 -10.13
CA PHE A 439 3.06 10.33 -9.85
C PHE A 439 4.50 10.51 -9.39
N ALA A 440 5.17 11.57 -9.84
CA ALA A 440 6.54 11.83 -9.40
C ALA A 440 6.85 13.33 -9.28
N ILE A 441 7.70 13.66 -8.29
CA ILE A 441 8.26 15.00 -8.06
C ILE A 441 9.73 14.88 -7.66
N GLY A 442 10.51 15.92 -7.95
CA GLY A 442 11.92 16.00 -7.60
C GLY A 442 12.84 15.69 -8.78
N VAL A 443 14.04 15.25 -8.51
CA VAL A 443 15.09 15.02 -9.51
C VAL A 443 14.64 13.97 -10.54
N GLY A 444 14.65 14.32 -11.82
CA GLY A 444 14.34 13.40 -12.93
C GLY A 444 12.87 12.97 -13.01
N HIS A 445 11.97 13.64 -12.31
CA HIS A 445 10.55 13.29 -12.28
C HIS A 445 9.90 13.21 -13.67
N GLU A 446 10.36 14.00 -14.64
CA GLU A 446 9.83 14.01 -16.02
C GLU A 446 9.93 12.66 -16.73
N MET A 447 10.82 11.76 -16.28
CA MET A 447 10.93 10.39 -16.80
C MET A 447 9.69 9.54 -16.52
N PHE A 448 8.88 9.92 -15.53
CA PHE A 448 7.68 9.15 -15.13
C PHE A 448 6.42 9.57 -15.91
N ASN A 449 6.49 10.53 -16.81
CA ASN A 449 5.38 10.85 -17.72
C ASN A 449 5.15 9.74 -18.76
N GLY A 450 3.89 9.55 -19.15
CA GLY A 450 3.52 8.67 -20.27
C GLY A 450 2.89 7.34 -19.84
N TYR A 451 2.96 6.35 -20.74
CA TYR A 451 2.35 5.03 -20.56
C TYR A 451 3.40 3.96 -20.83
N TYR A 452 3.69 3.12 -19.85
CA TYR A 452 4.80 2.16 -19.89
C TYR A 452 4.50 0.93 -19.03
N ASP A 453 5.44 0.00 -18.95
CA ASP A 453 5.32 -1.18 -18.10
C ASP A 453 5.83 -0.91 -16.68
N ASN A 454 5.27 -1.57 -15.66
CA ASN A 454 5.70 -1.37 -14.26
C ASN A 454 7.18 -1.76 -14.03
N THR A 455 7.76 -2.62 -14.87
CA THR A 455 9.20 -2.92 -14.83
C THR A 455 10.10 -1.74 -15.18
N ASP A 456 9.56 -0.69 -15.80
CA ASP A 456 10.34 0.50 -16.17
C ASP A 456 10.50 1.48 -14.99
N ILE A 457 9.61 1.43 -14.00
CA ILE A 457 9.66 2.33 -12.84
C ILE A 457 10.98 2.19 -12.07
N PRO A 458 11.38 1.00 -11.59
CA PRO A 458 12.65 0.86 -10.87
C PRO A 458 13.87 1.12 -11.76
N LYS A 459 13.80 0.91 -13.09
CA LYS A 459 14.89 1.25 -14.02
C LYS A 459 15.11 2.77 -14.10
N LYS A 460 14.00 3.54 -14.17
CA LYS A 460 14.04 5.00 -14.14
C LYS A 460 14.61 5.51 -12.81
N ILE A 461 14.17 4.94 -11.68
CA ILE A 461 14.71 5.29 -10.36
C ILE A 461 16.22 4.99 -10.31
N ALA A 462 16.65 3.81 -10.75
CA ALA A 462 18.07 3.42 -10.77
C ALA A 462 18.92 4.37 -11.63
N GLU A 463 18.42 4.79 -12.79
CA GLU A 463 19.08 5.76 -13.66
C GLU A 463 19.26 7.11 -12.96
N ILE A 464 18.19 7.61 -12.30
CA ILE A 464 18.20 8.89 -11.58
C ILE A 464 19.14 8.83 -10.35
N MET A 465 19.25 7.68 -9.68
CA MET A 465 20.20 7.45 -8.58
C MET A 465 21.65 7.25 -9.07
N GLY A 466 21.89 7.22 -10.39
CA GLY A 466 23.23 6.96 -10.95
C GLY A 466 23.66 5.50 -10.89
N MET A 467 22.76 4.57 -10.61
CA MET A 467 23.02 3.12 -10.54
C MET A 467 22.99 2.48 -11.95
N GLN A 468 23.76 3.03 -12.88
CA GLN A 468 23.73 2.65 -14.32
C GLN A 468 24.14 1.19 -14.59
N ASN A 469 24.85 0.55 -13.66
CA ASN A 469 25.28 -0.85 -13.80
C ASN A 469 24.25 -1.84 -13.20
N TRP A 470 23.17 -1.34 -12.60
CA TRP A 470 22.08 -2.19 -12.19
C TRP A 470 21.40 -2.75 -13.44
N SER A 471 21.90 -3.87 -13.91
CA SER A 471 21.12 -4.68 -14.83
C SER A 471 20.04 -5.34 -13.99
N SER A 472 18.79 -4.98 -14.25
CA SER A 472 17.61 -5.69 -13.76
C SER A 472 17.76 -7.19 -14.12
N GLY A 473 18.53 -7.95 -13.37
CA GLY A 473 18.97 -9.28 -13.71
C GLY A 473 19.64 -10.00 -12.54
N GLU A 474 20.00 -11.22 -12.77
CA GLU A 474 20.43 -12.26 -11.85
C GLU A 474 21.43 -11.78 -10.78
N LEU A 475 21.15 -12.08 -9.51
CA LEU A 475 22.20 -12.13 -8.48
C LEU A 475 23.30 -13.11 -8.95
N LYS A 476 24.53 -12.61 -9.06
CA LYS A 476 25.70 -13.44 -9.45
C LYS A 476 26.09 -14.38 -8.33
#